data_4dae4960fc6a414f1b17d90af4b9cc72
#
_entry.id   4dae4960fc6a414f1b17d90af4b9cc72
#
_cell.length_a   1.000
_cell.length_b   1.000
_cell.length_c   1.000
_cell.angle_alpha   90.00
_cell.angle_beta   90.00
_cell.angle_gamma   90.00
#
_symmetry.space_group_name_H-M   'P 1'
#
loop_
_entity.id
_entity.type
_entity.pdbx_description
1 polymer ?
#
loop_
_entity_poly.entity_id
_entity_poly.type
_entity_poly.pdbx_seq_one_letter_code
_entity_poly.pdbx_strand_id
1 'polypeptide(L)'
;MNLLVINPGSTSTKIAVYENDVPRLVRNIRHTVDELSSFSHIIDQFEFRKNLVLKELEANNIPFEFDDIVGRGGLLKPIPGGVYEVNDAMLDDILHAMRTHACNLGCLIASELAALLPGCRAFIADPGVVDELDEIARITGSPLMPRITIWHALNQRAIARRYAAEHDTRYEELDLIVCHLGGGISVGVHHHGKAVDVNNALDGEGPFSPERAGTLPAGQLIDLCCSGRYTKDELKKRISGRAGLTAHLGTTDVPAIVRRIEEGDKHAESVLDAMIYQIAKSIGAASVVLYGRIDAILLTGGMAHSDYIISRLKERISFLAPVHVYPGEDEMEALALNALGALRGELPVQEYK
;
A
#
# COMPACT_ATOMS: atom_id res chain seq x y z
N MET A 1 -21.64 12.87 -10.82
CA MET A 1 -20.40 13.26 -10.12
C MET A 1 -19.23 12.82 -10.94
N ASN A 2 -18.38 13.76 -11.33
CA ASN A 2 -17.16 13.51 -12.09
C ASN A 2 -15.96 13.61 -11.16
N LEU A 3 -15.20 12.54 -11.05
CA LEU A 3 -14.07 12.44 -10.14
C LEU A 3 -12.79 12.13 -10.90
N LEU A 4 -11.72 12.88 -10.64
CA LEU A 4 -10.38 12.56 -11.10
C LEU A 4 -9.60 11.89 -9.98
N VAL A 5 -8.98 10.76 -10.28
CA VAL A 5 -8.13 9.98 -9.35
C VAL A 5 -6.69 10.02 -9.81
N ILE A 6 -5.76 10.33 -8.90
CA ILE A 6 -4.33 10.48 -9.21
C ILE A 6 -3.49 9.66 -8.23
N ASN A 7 -2.74 8.68 -8.75
CA ASN A 7 -1.87 7.81 -7.95
C ASN A 7 -0.45 7.76 -8.53
N PRO A 8 0.43 8.66 -8.11
CA PRO A 8 1.84 8.65 -8.51
C PRO A 8 2.59 7.50 -7.83
N GLY A 9 3.18 6.61 -8.64
CA GLY A 9 4.10 5.56 -8.20
C GLY A 9 5.55 5.89 -8.56
N SER A 10 6.49 5.04 -8.16
CA SER A 10 7.93 5.26 -8.38
C SER A 10 8.27 5.38 -9.87
N THR A 11 7.68 4.54 -10.71
CA THR A 11 7.98 4.44 -12.16
C THR A 11 6.77 4.74 -13.04
N SER A 12 5.66 5.22 -12.47
CA SER A 12 4.46 5.55 -13.24
C SER A 12 3.59 6.56 -12.52
N THR A 13 2.65 7.16 -13.24
CA THR A 13 1.53 7.89 -12.69
C THR A 13 0.25 7.25 -13.20
N LYS A 14 -0.52 6.64 -12.30
CA LYS A 14 -1.85 6.12 -12.65
C LYS A 14 -2.88 7.22 -12.49
N ILE A 15 -3.78 7.35 -13.45
CA ILE A 15 -4.95 8.23 -13.37
C ILE A 15 -6.21 7.46 -13.71
N ALA A 16 -7.32 7.88 -13.15
CA ALA A 16 -8.64 7.43 -13.58
C ALA A 16 -9.65 8.55 -13.50
N VAL A 17 -10.62 8.49 -14.38
CA VAL A 17 -11.80 9.38 -14.36
C VAL A 17 -13.02 8.52 -14.13
N TYR A 18 -13.81 8.87 -13.13
CA TYR A 18 -15.06 8.21 -12.80
C TYR A 18 -16.24 9.16 -13.04
N GLU A 19 -17.29 8.62 -13.62
CA GLU A 19 -18.62 9.24 -13.62
C GLU A 19 -19.50 8.41 -12.68
N ASN A 20 -19.76 8.94 -11.49
CA ASN A 20 -20.25 8.16 -10.35
C ASN A 20 -19.35 6.94 -10.09
N ASP A 21 -19.90 5.74 -9.98
CA ASP A 21 -19.14 4.50 -9.73
C ASP A 21 -18.56 3.86 -11.00
N VAL A 22 -18.73 4.50 -12.18
CA VAL A 22 -18.34 3.93 -13.47
C VAL A 22 -17.02 4.56 -13.95
N PRO A 23 -15.95 3.79 -14.14
CA PRO A 23 -14.72 4.29 -14.71
C PRO A 23 -14.90 4.64 -16.19
N ARG A 24 -14.64 5.90 -16.57
CA ARG A 24 -14.64 6.40 -17.96
C ARG A 24 -13.27 6.29 -18.59
N LEU A 25 -12.23 6.46 -17.78
CA LEU A 25 -10.83 6.38 -18.20
C LEU A 25 -10.02 5.76 -17.08
N VAL A 26 -9.16 4.79 -17.40
CA VAL A 26 -8.09 4.32 -16.51
C VAL A 26 -6.81 4.24 -17.33
N ARG A 27 -5.77 4.92 -16.87
CA ARG A 27 -4.45 4.98 -17.53
C ARG A 27 -3.32 4.76 -16.56
N ASN A 28 -2.31 4.05 -17.04
CA ASN A 28 -1.04 3.90 -16.35
C ASN A 28 0.05 4.52 -17.22
N ILE A 29 0.43 5.74 -16.90
CA ILE A 29 1.46 6.52 -17.58
C ILE A 29 2.81 6.07 -17.04
N ARG A 30 3.54 5.26 -17.80
CA ARG A 30 4.87 4.78 -17.42
C ARG A 30 5.93 5.85 -17.69
N HIS A 31 6.87 5.98 -16.77
CA HIS A 31 8.01 6.88 -16.89
C HIS A 31 9.26 6.07 -17.20
N THR A 32 10.05 6.54 -18.14
CA THR A 32 11.37 5.95 -18.44
C THR A 32 12.37 6.33 -17.37
N VAL A 33 13.46 5.56 -17.28
CA VAL A 33 14.57 5.86 -16.38
C VAL A 33 15.18 7.23 -16.73
N ASP A 34 15.30 7.54 -18.01
CA ASP A 34 15.87 8.80 -18.49
C ASP A 34 15.03 10.01 -18.09
N GLU A 35 13.68 9.93 -18.21
CA GLU A 35 12.77 10.99 -17.76
C GLU A 35 12.93 11.26 -16.26
N LEU A 36 12.99 10.21 -15.45
CA LEU A 36 13.08 10.37 -14.00
C LEU A 36 14.48 10.74 -13.50
N SER A 37 15.54 10.35 -14.20
CA SER A 37 16.93 10.64 -13.83
C SER A 37 17.28 12.13 -13.94
N SER A 38 16.49 12.91 -14.67
CA SER A 38 16.66 14.37 -14.78
C SER A 38 16.29 15.13 -13.49
N PHE A 39 15.62 14.48 -12.54
CA PHE A 39 15.17 15.09 -11.29
C PHE A 39 16.03 14.64 -10.12
N SER A 40 16.54 15.61 -9.34
CA SER A 40 17.37 15.31 -8.17
C SER A 40 16.53 14.83 -6.98
N HIS A 41 15.30 15.34 -6.83
CA HIS A 41 14.38 15.00 -5.75
C HIS A 41 13.00 14.62 -6.29
N ILE A 42 12.24 13.88 -5.51
CA ILE A 42 10.86 13.49 -5.87
C ILE A 42 9.98 14.72 -6.11
N ILE A 43 10.13 15.77 -5.28
CA ILE A 43 9.33 16.99 -5.40
C ILE A 43 9.55 17.71 -6.75
N ASP A 44 10.74 17.60 -7.34
CA ASP A 44 11.07 18.21 -8.63
C ASP A 44 10.25 17.60 -9.77
N GLN A 45 9.68 16.40 -9.57
CA GLN A 45 8.80 15.73 -10.54
C GLN A 45 7.36 16.27 -10.54
N PHE A 46 7.02 17.21 -9.64
CA PHE A 46 5.65 17.69 -9.45
C PHE A 46 5.05 18.26 -10.76
N GLU A 47 5.68 19.28 -11.33
CA GLU A 47 5.22 19.90 -12.58
C GLU A 47 5.19 18.91 -13.75
N PHE A 48 6.21 18.07 -13.86
CA PHE A 48 6.27 17.04 -14.89
C PHE A 48 5.05 16.11 -14.83
N ARG A 49 4.75 15.56 -13.63
CA ARG A 49 3.64 14.62 -13.45
C ARG A 49 2.27 15.29 -13.57
N LYS A 50 2.10 16.52 -13.06
CA LYS A 50 0.88 17.31 -13.22
C LYS A 50 0.57 17.54 -14.71
N ASN A 51 1.58 17.97 -15.47
CA ASN A 51 1.41 18.22 -16.90
C ASN A 51 1.10 16.94 -17.69
N LEU A 52 1.63 15.78 -17.28
CA LEU A 52 1.27 14.50 -17.88
C LEU A 52 -0.20 14.14 -17.62
N VAL A 53 -0.72 14.40 -16.43
CA VAL A 53 -2.14 14.19 -16.12
C VAL A 53 -3.00 15.03 -17.08
N LEU A 54 -2.73 16.32 -17.22
CA LEU A 54 -3.49 17.21 -18.10
C LEU A 54 -3.41 16.77 -19.57
N LYS A 55 -2.23 16.44 -20.07
CA LYS A 55 -2.03 15.92 -21.43
C LYS A 55 -2.79 14.63 -21.70
N GLU A 56 -2.83 13.73 -20.72
CA GLU A 56 -3.53 12.46 -20.87
C GLU A 56 -5.05 12.67 -20.91
N LEU A 57 -5.58 13.60 -20.14
CA LEU A 57 -6.99 13.98 -20.21
C LEU A 57 -7.33 14.56 -21.59
N GLU A 58 -6.53 15.51 -22.10
CA GLU A 58 -6.69 16.10 -23.43
C GLU A 58 -6.62 15.05 -24.55
N ALA A 59 -5.61 14.17 -24.50
CA ALA A 59 -5.42 13.12 -25.50
C ALA A 59 -6.58 12.12 -25.58
N ASN A 60 -7.34 11.97 -24.48
CA ASN A 60 -8.52 11.10 -24.42
C ASN A 60 -9.84 11.88 -24.55
N ASN A 61 -9.81 13.16 -24.92
CA ASN A 61 -10.98 14.04 -25.05
C ASN A 61 -11.83 14.10 -23.75
N ILE A 62 -11.20 14.07 -22.59
CA ILE A 62 -11.84 14.25 -21.30
C ILE A 62 -11.80 15.75 -20.95
N PRO A 63 -12.94 16.43 -20.81
CA PRO A 63 -12.98 17.81 -20.34
C PRO A 63 -12.36 17.92 -18.94
N PHE A 64 -11.62 19.01 -18.70
CA PHE A 64 -11.09 19.29 -17.36
C PHE A 64 -12.18 19.96 -16.51
N GLU A 65 -13.21 19.17 -16.16
CA GLU A 65 -14.40 19.56 -15.40
C GLU A 65 -14.71 18.45 -14.39
N PHE A 66 -14.30 18.64 -13.15
CA PHE A 66 -14.45 17.65 -12.08
C PHE A 66 -15.15 18.28 -10.88
N ASP A 67 -16.02 17.50 -10.25
CA ASP A 67 -16.65 17.88 -8.98
C ASP A 67 -15.61 17.84 -7.85
N ASP A 68 -14.78 16.80 -7.82
CA ASP A 68 -13.68 16.64 -6.85
C ASP A 68 -12.50 15.87 -7.46
N ILE A 69 -11.31 15.97 -6.83
CA ILE A 69 -10.09 15.27 -7.22
C ILE A 69 -9.53 14.53 -6.02
N VAL A 70 -9.25 13.23 -6.17
CA VAL A 70 -8.63 12.44 -5.11
C VAL A 70 -7.21 12.03 -5.48
N GLY A 71 -6.26 12.38 -4.63
CA GLY A 71 -4.86 11.98 -4.75
C GLY A 71 -4.51 10.82 -3.83
N ARG A 72 -3.52 10.01 -4.22
CA ARG A 72 -2.88 9.08 -3.26
C ARG A 72 -2.27 9.91 -2.11
N GLY A 73 -2.64 9.61 -0.87
CA GLY A 73 -2.03 10.22 0.30
C GLY A 73 -0.55 9.82 0.43
N GLY A 74 0.30 10.78 0.76
CA GLY A 74 1.73 10.60 0.92
C GLY A 74 2.15 10.07 2.30
N LEU A 75 3.44 10.17 2.59
CA LEU A 75 4.05 9.81 3.87
C LEU A 75 3.94 11.01 4.86
N LEU A 76 2.73 11.25 5.28
CA LEU A 76 2.34 12.22 6.30
C LEU A 76 2.75 11.75 7.71
N LYS A 77 2.44 12.53 8.75
CA LYS A 77 2.42 12.01 10.11
C LYS A 77 1.34 10.93 10.26
N PRO A 78 1.45 10.06 11.28
CA PRO A 78 0.45 9.04 11.55
C PRO A 78 -0.95 9.64 11.77
N ILE A 79 -1.97 9.10 11.09
CA ILE A 79 -3.37 9.53 11.18
C ILE A 79 -4.31 8.32 11.19
N PRO A 80 -5.53 8.44 11.74
CA PRO A 80 -6.56 7.43 11.58
C PRO A 80 -6.92 7.15 10.11
N GLY A 81 -7.48 5.98 9.83
CA GLY A 81 -8.01 5.66 8.51
C GLY A 81 -9.24 6.51 8.15
N GLY A 82 -9.43 6.80 6.87
CA GLY A 82 -10.58 7.55 6.38
C GLY A 82 -10.26 8.47 5.20
N VAL A 83 -11.22 9.33 4.89
CA VAL A 83 -11.12 10.34 3.83
C VAL A 83 -10.83 11.70 4.44
N TYR A 84 -9.86 12.39 3.89
CA TYR A 84 -9.44 13.71 4.36
C TYR A 84 -9.51 14.70 3.21
N GLU A 85 -10.10 15.87 3.46
CA GLU A 85 -9.95 17.01 2.56
C GLU A 85 -8.52 17.57 2.70
N VAL A 86 -7.88 17.85 1.57
CA VAL A 86 -6.52 18.40 1.57
C VAL A 86 -6.57 19.84 2.05
N ASN A 87 -5.76 20.16 3.06
CA ASN A 87 -5.64 21.50 3.64
C ASN A 87 -4.18 21.96 3.72
N ASP A 88 -3.94 23.20 4.10
CA ASP A 88 -2.62 23.81 4.16
C ASP A 88 -1.66 23.07 5.12
N ALA A 89 -2.17 22.56 6.24
CA ALA A 89 -1.36 21.79 7.20
C ALA A 89 -0.87 20.47 6.56
N MET A 90 -1.70 19.80 5.77
CA MET A 90 -1.32 18.59 5.04
C MET A 90 -0.29 18.88 3.97
N LEU A 91 -0.46 19.97 3.21
CA LEU A 91 0.48 20.37 2.17
C LEU A 91 1.86 20.72 2.77
N ASP A 92 1.88 21.44 3.90
CA ASP A 92 3.11 21.78 4.61
C ASP A 92 3.83 20.53 5.11
N ASP A 93 3.12 19.60 5.76
CA ASP A 93 3.69 18.33 6.25
C ASP A 93 4.24 17.46 5.09
N ILE A 94 3.62 17.46 3.93
CA ILE A 94 4.11 16.73 2.73
C ILE A 94 5.38 17.37 2.17
N LEU A 95 5.44 18.69 2.11
CA LEU A 95 6.61 19.41 1.61
C LEU A 95 7.84 19.25 2.54
N HIS A 96 7.61 19.11 3.84
CA HIS A 96 8.64 18.94 4.86
C HIS A 96 8.79 17.49 5.35
N ALA A 97 8.19 16.52 4.67
CA ALA A 97 8.20 15.14 5.08
C ALA A 97 9.62 14.57 5.22
N MET A 98 9.91 13.92 6.35
CA MET A 98 11.21 13.25 6.58
C MET A 98 11.46 12.08 5.61
N ARG A 99 10.43 11.58 4.99
CA ARG A 99 10.47 10.49 3.99
C ARG A 99 9.79 10.94 2.72
N THR A 100 10.49 10.78 1.62
CA THR A 100 9.99 11.14 0.29
C THR A 100 9.70 9.89 -0.54
N HIS A 101 8.50 9.85 -1.09
CA HIS A 101 8.08 8.83 -2.04
C HIS A 101 7.20 9.48 -3.11
N ALA A 102 7.10 8.90 -4.31
CA ALA A 102 6.30 9.47 -5.38
C ALA A 102 4.82 9.69 -4.99
N CYS A 103 4.27 8.86 -4.08
CA CYS A 103 2.90 9.04 -3.59
C CYS A 103 2.68 10.39 -2.87
N ASN A 104 3.74 11.05 -2.36
CA ASN A 104 3.64 12.39 -1.75
C ASN A 104 3.12 13.42 -2.76
N LEU A 105 3.40 13.23 -4.05
CA LEU A 105 2.95 14.13 -5.11
C LEU A 105 1.44 14.03 -5.39
N GLY A 106 0.78 12.93 -5.00
CA GLY A 106 -0.65 12.73 -5.26
C GLY A 106 -1.52 13.79 -4.60
N CYS A 107 -1.27 14.07 -3.32
CA CYS A 107 -1.93 15.12 -2.56
C CYS A 107 -1.68 16.51 -3.18
N LEU A 108 -0.42 16.83 -3.49
CA LEU A 108 -0.03 18.13 -4.07
C LEU A 108 -0.67 18.35 -5.44
N ILE A 109 -0.62 17.38 -6.34
CA ILE A 109 -1.20 17.46 -7.68
C ILE A 109 -2.72 17.60 -7.60
N ALA A 110 -3.37 16.81 -6.73
CA ALA A 110 -4.81 16.88 -6.54
C ALA A 110 -5.25 18.28 -6.06
N SER A 111 -4.53 18.84 -5.08
CA SER A 111 -4.81 20.17 -4.53
C SER A 111 -4.65 21.27 -5.60
N GLU A 112 -3.55 21.27 -6.34
CA GLU A 112 -3.32 22.30 -7.34
C GLU A 112 -4.31 22.23 -8.51
N LEU A 113 -4.64 21.02 -8.99
CA LEU A 113 -5.62 20.85 -10.04
C LEU A 113 -7.03 21.24 -9.58
N ALA A 114 -7.42 20.91 -8.35
CA ALA A 114 -8.70 21.31 -7.78
C ALA A 114 -8.84 22.83 -7.68
N ALA A 115 -7.76 23.52 -7.29
CA ALA A 115 -7.75 24.98 -7.19
C ALA A 115 -8.01 25.71 -8.55
N LEU A 116 -7.84 25.04 -9.67
CA LEU A 116 -8.14 25.58 -11.01
C LEU A 116 -9.64 25.49 -11.37
N LEU A 117 -10.44 24.75 -10.60
CA LEU A 117 -11.84 24.46 -10.88
C LEU A 117 -12.76 25.09 -9.81
N PRO A 118 -13.77 25.89 -10.18
CA PRO A 118 -14.67 26.48 -9.20
C PRO A 118 -15.43 25.43 -8.39
N GLY A 119 -15.27 25.47 -7.07
CA GLY A 119 -15.99 24.58 -6.14
C GLY A 119 -15.45 23.15 -6.05
N CYS A 120 -14.43 22.79 -6.82
CA CYS A 120 -13.77 21.49 -6.75
C CYS A 120 -12.89 21.41 -5.51
N ARG A 121 -12.92 20.24 -4.82
CA ARG A 121 -12.10 19.98 -3.64
C ARG A 121 -11.10 18.86 -3.91
N ALA A 122 -10.01 18.86 -3.17
CA ALA A 122 -9.02 17.80 -3.22
C ALA A 122 -9.13 16.90 -1.97
N PHE A 123 -9.00 15.58 -2.19
CA PHE A 123 -9.06 14.59 -1.11
C PHE A 123 -7.89 13.62 -1.18
N ILE A 124 -7.61 13.01 -0.04
CA ILE A 124 -6.86 11.74 0.06
C ILE A 124 -7.69 10.72 0.83
N ALA A 125 -7.39 9.44 0.64
CA ALA A 125 -8.06 8.36 1.37
C ALA A 125 -7.07 7.30 1.83
N ASP A 126 -7.23 6.83 3.06
CA ASP A 126 -6.51 5.71 3.68
C ASP A 126 -5.00 5.70 3.30
N PRO A 127 -4.20 6.76 3.60
CA PRO A 127 -2.79 6.81 3.23
C PRO A 127 -1.98 5.70 3.91
N GLY A 128 -0.80 5.37 3.37
CA GLY A 128 0.04 4.29 3.91
C GLY A 128 0.56 4.49 5.33
N VAL A 129 0.32 5.66 5.90
CA VAL A 129 0.68 6.05 7.28
C VAL A 129 -0.52 5.93 8.25
N VAL A 130 -1.62 5.33 7.83
CA VAL A 130 -2.73 5.04 8.75
C VAL A 130 -2.21 4.29 9.96
N ASP A 131 -2.50 4.82 11.13
CA ASP A 131 -2.06 4.29 12.43
C ASP A 131 -3.22 4.20 13.40
N GLU A 132 -3.75 3.00 13.53
CA GLU A 132 -4.83 2.63 14.43
C GLU A 132 -4.41 1.50 15.37
N LEU A 133 -3.07 1.28 15.51
CA LEU A 133 -2.54 0.24 16.39
C LEU A 133 -3.05 0.41 17.81
N ASP A 134 -3.44 -0.69 18.42
CA ASP A 134 -3.62 -0.75 19.86
C ASP A 134 -2.33 -0.37 20.60
N GLU A 135 -2.44 0.31 21.75
CA GLU A 135 -1.29 0.74 22.52
C GLU A 135 -0.35 -0.43 22.89
N ILE A 136 -0.91 -1.60 23.18
CA ILE A 136 -0.12 -2.80 23.47
C ILE A 136 0.69 -3.27 22.26
N ALA A 137 0.17 -3.08 21.05
CA ALA A 137 0.84 -3.45 19.80
C ALA A 137 2.04 -2.55 19.47
N ARG A 138 2.11 -1.33 20.06
CA ARG A 138 3.21 -0.37 19.83
C ARG A 138 4.46 -0.70 20.64
N ILE A 139 4.31 -1.41 21.75
CA ILE A 139 5.38 -1.66 22.71
C ILE A 139 6.31 -2.77 22.16
N THR A 140 7.58 -2.44 22.04
CA THR A 140 8.64 -3.42 21.74
C THR A 140 9.44 -3.77 22.98
N GLY A 141 10.40 -4.66 22.85
CA GLY A 141 11.39 -4.95 23.91
C GLY A 141 12.35 -3.80 24.22
N SER A 142 12.25 -2.67 23.51
CA SER A 142 13.09 -1.49 23.73
C SER A 142 12.27 -0.21 23.69
N PRO A 143 12.32 0.62 24.75
CA PRO A 143 11.61 1.91 24.76
C PRO A 143 12.14 2.92 23.73
N LEU A 144 13.33 2.66 23.16
CA LEU A 144 13.95 3.52 22.13
C LEU A 144 13.41 3.24 20.73
N MET A 145 12.69 2.14 20.54
CA MET A 145 12.26 1.65 19.22
C MET A 145 10.78 1.21 19.25
N PRO A 146 9.85 2.13 19.47
CA PRO A 146 8.42 1.78 19.37
C PRO A 146 8.07 1.36 17.95
N ARG A 147 7.04 0.52 17.79
CA ARG A 147 6.52 0.19 16.46
C ARG A 147 5.80 1.39 15.86
N ILE A 148 6.05 1.58 14.58
CA ILE A 148 5.37 2.55 13.70
C ILE A 148 4.88 1.80 12.46
N THR A 149 3.73 2.18 11.92
CA THR A 149 3.14 1.51 10.78
C THR A 149 3.39 2.24 9.46
N ILE A 150 3.77 1.50 8.43
CA ILE A 150 3.67 1.91 7.03
C ILE A 150 3.20 0.67 6.27
N TRP A 151 1.99 0.71 5.73
CA TRP A 151 1.34 -0.47 5.19
C TRP A 151 0.37 -0.16 4.05
N HIS A 152 -0.24 -1.19 3.47
CA HIS A 152 -1.14 -1.04 2.33
C HIS A 152 -2.58 -0.75 2.79
N ALA A 153 -2.76 0.35 3.57
CA ALA A 153 -4.01 0.71 4.22
C ALA A 153 -5.17 0.81 3.23
N LEU A 154 -4.99 1.55 2.14
CA LEU A 154 -6.00 1.74 1.12
C LEU A 154 -6.53 0.41 0.56
N ASN A 155 -5.63 -0.48 0.12
CA ASN A 155 -6.03 -1.76 -0.44
C ASN A 155 -6.67 -2.68 0.60
N GLN A 156 -6.06 -2.84 1.78
CA GLN A 156 -6.59 -3.75 2.80
C GLN A 156 -7.98 -3.33 3.28
N ARG A 157 -8.19 -2.02 3.53
CA ARG A 157 -9.49 -1.50 3.98
C ARG A 157 -10.55 -1.59 2.87
N ALA A 158 -10.16 -1.34 1.61
CA ALA A 158 -11.07 -1.50 0.48
C ALA A 158 -11.53 -2.96 0.33
N ILE A 159 -10.61 -3.93 0.44
CA ILE A 159 -10.94 -5.36 0.36
C ILE A 159 -11.78 -5.80 1.57
N ALA A 160 -11.52 -5.30 2.77
CA ALA A 160 -12.33 -5.58 3.94
C ALA A 160 -13.77 -5.06 3.78
N ARG A 161 -13.96 -3.85 3.27
CA ARG A 161 -15.29 -3.30 2.96
C ARG A 161 -15.99 -4.08 1.84
N ARG A 162 -15.25 -4.47 0.81
CA ARG A 162 -15.79 -5.31 -0.29
C ARG A 162 -16.27 -6.66 0.24
N TYR A 163 -15.45 -7.34 1.05
CA TYR A 163 -15.84 -8.60 1.70
C TYR A 163 -17.12 -8.43 2.53
N ALA A 164 -17.20 -7.36 3.32
CA ALA A 164 -18.38 -7.07 4.14
C ALA A 164 -19.65 -6.89 3.28
N ALA A 165 -19.56 -6.12 2.18
CA ALA A 165 -20.67 -5.91 1.26
C ALA A 165 -21.11 -7.21 0.56
N GLU A 166 -20.17 -8.08 0.16
CA GLU A 166 -20.45 -9.39 -0.46
C GLU A 166 -21.12 -10.39 0.51
N HIS A 167 -21.03 -10.12 1.84
CA HIS A 167 -21.59 -10.98 2.89
C HIS A 167 -22.74 -10.31 3.68
N ASP A 168 -23.35 -9.24 3.13
CA ASP A 168 -24.48 -8.51 3.73
C ASP A 168 -24.21 -8.08 5.17
N THR A 169 -22.98 -7.65 5.47
CA THR A 169 -22.56 -7.15 6.79
C THR A 169 -21.75 -5.84 6.65
N ARG A 170 -21.31 -5.28 7.76
CA ARG A 170 -20.52 -4.05 7.79
C ARG A 170 -19.10 -4.35 8.23
N TYR A 171 -18.13 -3.64 7.65
CA TYR A 171 -16.71 -3.78 8.00
C TYR A 171 -16.47 -3.54 9.52
N GLU A 172 -17.25 -2.63 10.12
CA GLU A 172 -17.19 -2.31 11.54
C GLU A 172 -17.76 -3.42 12.46
N GLU A 173 -18.27 -4.50 11.90
CA GLU A 173 -18.82 -5.66 12.63
C GLU A 173 -17.93 -6.90 12.53
N LEU A 174 -16.83 -6.82 11.77
CA LEU A 174 -15.98 -7.95 11.41
C LEU A 174 -14.63 -7.95 12.12
N ASP A 175 -14.15 -9.15 12.35
CA ASP A 175 -12.81 -9.50 12.80
C ASP A 175 -12.06 -10.20 11.65
N LEU A 176 -11.14 -9.48 10.99
CA LEU A 176 -10.48 -9.96 9.79
C LEU A 176 -8.95 -9.97 9.94
N ILE A 177 -8.31 -10.91 9.26
CA ILE A 177 -6.88 -10.80 8.94
C ILE A 177 -6.77 -10.53 7.44
N VAL A 178 -6.23 -9.37 7.06
CA VAL A 178 -6.04 -9.01 5.66
C VAL A 178 -4.55 -9.03 5.33
N CYS A 179 -4.19 -9.81 4.32
CA CYS A 179 -2.81 -9.94 3.87
C CYS A 179 -2.68 -9.40 2.44
N HIS A 180 -1.98 -8.27 2.30
CA HIS A 180 -1.60 -7.73 1.00
C HIS A 180 -0.29 -8.36 0.54
N LEU A 181 -0.32 -9.00 -0.62
CA LEU A 181 0.76 -9.75 -1.26
C LEU A 181 1.26 -8.99 -2.50
N GLY A 182 2.13 -8.02 -2.32
CA GLY A 182 2.70 -7.17 -3.38
C GLY A 182 4.22 -7.12 -3.35
N GLY A 183 4.84 -6.10 -3.95
CA GLY A 183 6.29 -5.83 -3.84
C GLY A 183 6.75 -5.68 -2.40
N GLY A 184 5.87 -5.16 -1.52
CA GLY A 184 5.89 -5.31 -0.06
C GLY A 184 4.75 -6.20 0.40
N ILE A 185 4.87 -6.76 1.61
CA ILE A 185 3.83 -7.57 2.23
C ILE A 185 3.43 -6.95 3.56
N SER A 186 2.13 -6.75 3.75
CA SER A 186 1.57 -6.36 5.05
C SER A 186 0.46 -7.30 5.47
N VAL A 187 0.52 -7.75 6.72
CA VAL A 187 -0.49 -8.57 7.37
C VAL A 187 -1.12 -7.72 8.46
N GLY A 188 -2.36 -7.32 8.25
CA GLY A 188 -3.12 -6.47 9.16
C GLY A 188 -4.21 -7.25 9.87
N VAL A 189 -4.36 -6.97 11.16
CA VAL A 189 -5.47 -7.43 11.98
C VAL A 189 -6.49 -6.32 12.03
N HIS A 190 -7.66 -6.57 11.46
CA HIS A 190 -8.76 -5.61 11.40
C HIS A 190 -9.82 -6.03 12.43
N HIS A 191 -10.03 -5.20 13.41
CA HIS A 191 -11.03 -5.37 14.46
C HIS A 191 -12.04 -4.23 14.41
N HIS A 192 -13.28 -4.56 14.10
CA HIS A 192 -14.39 -3.62 14.06
C HIS A 192 -14.07 -2.33 13.28
N GLY A 193 -13.60 -2.48 12.04
CA GLY A 193 -13.33 -1.35 11.15
C GLY A 193 -11.97 -0.65 11.33
N LYS A 194 -11.11 -1.13 12.25
CA LYS A 194 -9.78 -0.57 12.52
C LYS A 194 -8.68 -1.59 12.34
N ALA A 195 -7.53 -1.16 11.84
CA ALA A 195 -6.34 -1.99 11.76
C ALA A 195 -5.54 -1.90 13.09
N VAL A 196 -5.90 -2.75 14.06
CA VAL A 196 -5.39 -2.71 15.44
C VAL A 196 -3.98 -3.27 15.61
N ASP A 197 -3.51 -4.07 14.66
CA ASP A 197 -2.12 -4.51 14.56
C ASP A 197 -1.77 -4.74 13.08
N VAL A 198 -0.63 -4.24 12.64
CA VAL A 198 -0.10 -4.46 11.30
C VAL A 198 1.41 -4.27 11.29
N ASN A 199 2.13 -5.09 10.53
CA ASN A 199 3.58 -4.93 10.40
C ASN A 199 3.95 -3.72 9.54
N ASN A 200 5.09 -3.08 9.88
CA ASN A 200 5.70 -2.09 8.99
C ASN A 200 6.25 -2.78 7.73
N ALA A 201 5.51 -2.68 6.65
CA ALA A 201 5.85 -3.36 5.40
C ALA A 201 7.04 -2.73 4.65
N LEU A 202 7.63 -1.63 5.16
CA LEU A 202 8.72 -0.92 4.50
C LEU A 202 10.06 -1.09 5.22
N ASP A 203 10.09 -1.03 6.56
CA ASP A 203 11.29 -0.83 7.35
C ASP A 203 11.78 -2.09 8.10
N GLY A 204 11.42 -3.28 7.66
CA GLY A 204 12.01 -4.52 8.19
C GLY A 204 11.18 -5.20 9.28
N GLU A 205 9.87 -5.14 9.21
CA GLU A 205 8.95 -6.00 9.97
C GLU A 205 8.20 -6.99 9.07
N GLY A 206 7.69 -8.05 9.67
CA GLY A 206 6.87 -9.05 9.00
C GLY A 206 7.65 -9.99 8.07
N PRO A 207 6.99 -10.67 7.13
CA PRO A 207 7.62 -11.57 6.19
C PRO A 207 8.46 -10.80 5.17
N PHE A 208 9.52 -11.43 4.65
CA PHE A 208 10.19 -10.85 3.49
C PHE A 208 9.29 -10.94 2.24
N SER A 209 9.54 -10.04 1.30
CA SER A 209 8.72 -9.86 0.10
C SER A 209 9.61 -9.88 -1.15
N PRO A 210 9.06 -9.67 -2.37
CA PRO A 210 9.88 -9.53 -3.57
C PRO A 210 11.03 -8.53 -3.44
N GLU A 211 10.86 -7.40 -2.75
CA GLU A 211 11.84 -6.32 -2.69
C GLU A 211 12.32 -5.96 -1.28
N ARG A 212 11.76 -6.58 -0.23
CA ARG A 212 12.00 -6.17 1.16
C ARG A 212 12.45 -7.34 2.02
N ALA A 213 13.33 -7.05 2.97
CA ALA A 213 13.96 -8.06 3.81
C ALA A 213 13.01 -8.68 4.84
N GLY A 214 11.94 -7.98 5.23
CA GLY A 214 11.15 -8.36 6.39
C GLY A 214 11.97 -8.33 7.69
N THR A 215 11.55 -9.10 8.67
CA THR A 215 12.24 -9.19 9.95
C THR A 215 13.59 -9.90 9.81
N LEU A 216 14.67 -9.24 10.23
CA LEU A 216 16.03 -9.77 10.23
C LEU A 216 16.53 -10.05 11.65
N PRO A 217 17.47 -11.00 11.85
CA PRO A 217 18.13 -11.20 13.13
C PRO A 217 18.87 -9.94 13.58
N ALA A 218 18.42 -9.31 14.67
CA ALA A 218 18.90 -8.00 15.11
C ALA A 218 20.41 -7.97 15.39
N GLY A 219 20.97 -9.01 16.03
CA GLY A 219 22.41 -9.08 16.32
C GLY A 219 23.25 -9.05 15.04
N GLN A 220 22.89 -9.88 14.04
CA GLN A 220 23.60 -9.92 12.76
C GLN A 220 23.45 -8.60 11.99
N LEU A 221 22.30 -7.93 12.09
CA LEU A 221 22.09 -6.63 11.49
C LEU A 221 23.00 -5.56 12.11
N ILE A 222 23.14 -5.56 13.44
CA ILE A 222 24.06 -4.65 14.15
C ILE A 222 25.51 -4.90 13.72
N ASP A 223 25.96 -6.16 13.68
CA ASP A 223 27.30 -6.53 13.22
C ASP A 223 27.57 -6.04 11.79
N LEU A 224 26.58 -6.17 10.91
CA LEU A 224 26.67 -5.69 9.53
C LEU A 224 26.75 -4.15 9.48
N CYS A 225 25.93 -3.45 10.25
CA CYS A 225 25.93 -1.99 10.33
C CYS A 225 27.27 -1.43 10.84
N CYS A 226 27.88 -2.10 11.84
CA CYS A 226 29.13 -1.69 12.44
C CYS A 226 30.38 -2.22 11.68
N SER A 227 30.22 -3.02 10.65
CA SER A 227 31.33 -3.63 9.90
C SER A 227 32.14 -2.65 9.07
N GLY A 228 31.64 -1.46 8.80
CA GLY A 228 32.24 -0.48 7.88
C GLY A 228 32.18 -0.87 6.39
N ARG A 229 31.56 -1.99 6.04
CA ARG A 229 31.47 -2.48 4.64
C ARG A 229 30.46 -1.72 3.80
N TYR A 230 29.46 -1.12 4.42
CA TYR A 230 28.35 -0.46 3.76
C TYR A 230 28.01 0.88 4.43
N THR A 231 27.61 1.84 3.63
CA THR A 231 27.03 3.09 4.11
C THR A 231 25.61 2.87 4.63
N LYS A 232 25.09 3.82 5.42
CA LYS A 232 23.70 3.80 5.89
C LYS A 232 22.69 3.67 4.74
N ASP A 233 22.91 4.36 3.63
CA ASP A 233 22.00 4.35 2.49
C ASP A 233 22.03 3.01 1.74
N GLU A 234 23.20 2.39 1.62
CA GLU A 234 23.33 1.05 1.05
C GLU A 234 22.64 0.01 1.94
N LEU A 235 22.75 0.12 3.26
CA LEU A 235 22.07 -0.76 4.20
C LEU A 235 20.54 -0.59 4.14
N LYS A 236 20.05 0.66 4.05
CA LYS A 236 18.62 0.90 3.85
C LYS A 236 18.09 0.28 2.56
N LYS A 237 18.84 0.36 1.46
CA LYS A 237 18.47 -0.32 0.20
C LYS A 237 18.48 -1.85 0.34
N ARG A 238 19.28 -2.43 1.22
CA ARG A 238 19.30 -3.87 1.54
C ARG A 238 18.15 -4.30 2.47
N ILE A 239 17.46 -3.35 3.08
CA ILE A 239 16.21 -3.61 3.81
C ILE A 239 15.02 -3.45 2.86
N SER A 240 15.02 -2.41 2.00
CA SER A 240 13.91 -2.11 1.10
C SER A 240 14.42 -1.71 -0.29
N GLY A 241 13.97 -2.44 -1.32
CA GLY A 241 14.29 -2.22 -2.73
C GLY A 241 15.32 -3.19 -3.32
N ARG A 242 16.28 -3.71 -2.52
CA ARG A 242 17.29 -4.69 -2.96
C ARG A 242 17.38 -5.89 -2.02
N ALA A 243 16.27 -6.26 -1.44
CA ALA A 243 16.16 -7.37 -0.50
C ALA A 243 15.20 -8.45 -1.05
N GLY A 244 14.79 -9.38 -0.20
CA GLY A 244 13.80 -10.39 -0.52
C GLY A 244 14.15 -11.25 -1.74
N LEU A 245 13.16 -11.51 -2.61
CA LEU A 245 13.38 -12.30 -3.82
C LEU A 245 14.43 -11.68 -4.73
N THR A 246 14.49 -10.36 -4.83
CA THR A 246 15.52 -9.63 -5.59
C THR A 246 16.92 -9.99 -5.12
N ALA A 247 17.16 -10.03 -3.82
CA ALA A 247 18.47 -10.36 -3.27
C ALA A 247 18.86 -11.83 -3.47
N HIS A 248 17.90 -12.75 -3.40
CA HIS A 248 18.14 -14.20 -3.51
C HIS A 248 18.13 -14.70 -4.95
N LEU A 249 17.22 -14.18 -5.79
CA LEU A 249 16.93 -14.73 -7.13
C LEU A 249 17.19 -13.75 -8.28
N GLY A 250 17.53 -12.49 -7.97
CA GLY A 250 17.83 -11.45 -8.96
C GLY A 250 16.58 -10.86 -9.66
N THR A 251 15.37 -11.20 -9.22
CA THR A 251 14.12 -10.75 -9.85
C THR A 251 12.98 -10.64 -8.84
N THR A 252 12.00 -9.79 -9.16
CA THR A 252 10.71 -9.68 -8.47
C THR A 252 9.58 -10.36 -9.23
N ASP A 253 9.83 -10.86 -10.43
CA ASP A 253 8.84 -11.48 -11.33
C ASP A 253 8.47 -12.88 -10.81
N VAL A 254 7.45 -12.96 -9.97
CA VAL A 254 6.96 -14.23 -9.39
C VAL A 254 6.55 -15.23 -10.48
N PRO A 255 5.81 -14.86 -11.54
CA PRO A 255 5.56 -15.77 -12.66
C PRO A 255 6.83 -16.38 -13.27
N ALA A 256 7.89 -15.58 -13.44
CA ALA A 256 9.17 -16.09 -13.95
C ALA A 256 9.85 -17.04 -12.94
N ILE A 257 9.77 -16.74 -11.64
CA ILE A 257 10.27 -17.62 -10.58
C ILE A 257 9.53 -18.96 -10.58
N VAL A 258 8.21 -18.95 -10.70
CA VAL A 258 7.40 -20.19 -10.74
C VAL A 258 7.77 -21.05 -11.94
N ARG A 259 7.98 -20.45 -13.13
CA ARG A 259 8.46 -21.21 -14.30
C ARG A 259 9.83 -21.86 -14.05
N ARG A 260 10.78 -21.14 -13.42
CA ARG A 260 12.09 -21.73 -13.03
C ARG A 260 11.93 -22.93 -12.09
N ILE A 261 10.97 -22.87 -11.17
CA ILE A 261 10.65 -23.98 -10.26
C ILE A 261 10.12 -25.19 -11.03
N GLU A 262 9.20 -24.98 -11.97
CA GLU A 262 8.66 -26.01 -12.86
C GLU A 262 9.75 -26.65 -13.72
N GLU A 263 10.78 -25.89 -14.11
CA GLU A 263 11.98 -26.35 -14.83
C GLU A 263 13.01 -27.03 -13.89
N GLY A 264 12.74 -27.10 -12.59
CA GLY A 264 13.57 -27.84 -11.63
C GLY A 264 14.55 -27.02 -10.80
N ASP A 265 14.45 -25.68 -10.78
CA ASP A 265 15.30 -24.80 -9.95
C ASP A 265 14.92 -24.93 -8.47
N LYS A 266 15.64 -25.82 -7.76
CA LYS A 266 15.43 -26.08 -6.34
C LYS A 266 15.80 -24.91 -5.42
N HIS A 267 16.70 -24.02 -5.86
CA HIS A 267 17.02 -22.82 -5.10
C HIS A 267 15.85 -21.83 -5.14
N ALA A 268 15.29 -21.59 -6.33
CA ALA A 268 14.12 -20.74 -6.48
C ALA A 268 12.92 -21.28 -5.68
N GLU A 269 12.68 -22.60 -5.72
CA GLU A 269 11.66 -23.28 -4.91
C GLU A 269 11.84 -23.02 -3.42
N SER A 270 13.05 -23.26 -2.89
CA SER A 270 13.33 -23.08 -1.46
C SER A 270 13.14 -21.62 -1.01
N VAL A 271 13.55 -20.66 -1.82
CA VAL A 271 13.42 -19.23 -1.48
C VAL A 271 11.95 -18.78 -1.53
N LEU A 272 11.20 -19.17 -2.58
CA LEU A 272 9.78 -18.81 -2.68
C LEU A 272 8.94 -19.47 -1.58
N ASP A 273 9.21 -20.74 -1.27
CA ASP A 273 8.54 -21.47 -0.18
C ASP A 273 8.89 -20.88 1.20
N ALA A 274 10.12 -20.37 1.39
CA ALA A 274 10.49 -19.66 2.61
C ALA A 274 9.70 -18.34 2.77
N MET A 275 9.47 -17.60 1.69
CA MET A 275 8.61 -16.41 1.71
C MET A 275 7.17 -16.77 2.10
N ILE A 276 6.60 -17.78 1.45
CA ILE A 276 5.24 -18.30 1.74
C ILE A 276 5.13 -18.74 3.21
N TYR A 277 6.14 -19.47 3.71
CA TYR A 277 6.20 -19.90 5.10
C TYR A 277 6.19 -18.72 6.08
N GLN A 278 6.95 -17.67 5.82
CA GLN A 278 6.96 -16.49 6.68
C GLN A 278 5.64 -15.72 6.64
N ILE A 279 4.99 -15.64 5.47
CA ILE A 279 3.64 -15.05 5.35
C ILE A 279 2.65 -15.84 6.21
N ALA A 280 2.63 -17.17 6.08
CA ALA A 280 1.74 -18.02 6.86
C ALA A 280 1.99 -17.87 8.37
N LYS A 281 3.25 -17.81 8.81
CA LYS A 281 3.62 -17.54 10.21
C LYS A 281 3.10 -16.19 10.69
N SER A 282 3.19 -15.16 9.87
CA SER A 282 2.72 -13.82 10.23
C SER A 282 1.19 -13.81 10.38
N ILE A 283 0.47 -14.49 9.49
CA ILE A 283 -0.99 -14.67 9.60
C ILE A 283 -1.35 -15.46 10.87
N GLY A 284 -0.62 -16.53 11.15
CA GLY A 284 -0.80 -17.32 12.38
C GLY A 284 -0.53 -16.50 13.65
N ALA A 285 0.53 -15.68 13.66
CA ALA A 285 0.80 -14.78 14.78
C ALA A 285 -0.29 -13.70 14.94
N ALA A 286 -0.79 -13.16 13.83
CA ALA A 286 -1.89 -12.19 13.83
C ALA A 286 -3.20 -12.75 14.43
N SER A 287 -3.42 -14.07 14.32
CA SER A 287 -4.66 -14.70 14.81
C SER A 287 -4.84 -14.59 16.34
N VAL A 288 -3.76 -14.52 17.10
CA VAL A 288 -3.84 -14.42 18.56
C VAL A 288 -4.28 -13.03 19.05
N VAL A 289 -4.10 -12.00 18.22
CA VAL A 289 -4.58 -10.64 18.53
C VAL A 289 -6.10 -10.63 18.70
N LEU A 290 -6.81 -11.43 17.90
CA LEU A 290 -8.27 -11.62 17.95
C LEU A 290 -8.68 -12.83 18.78
N TYR A 291 -7.80 -13.37 19.59
CA TYR A 291 -8.07 -14.58 20.42
C TYR A 291 -8.56 -15.78 19.59
N GLY A 292 -8.15 -15.88 18.32
CA GLY A 292 -8.62 -16.89 17.37
C GLY A 292 -10.07 -16.70 16.89
N ARG A 293 -10.72 -15.60 17.19
CA ARG A 293 -12.06 -15.26 16.70
C ARG A 293 -11.91 -14.45 15.42
N ILE A 294 -11.87 -15.14 14.28
CA ILE A 294 -11.60 -14.56 12.98
C ILE A 294 -12.74 -14.94 12.05
N ASP A 295 -13.45 -13.94 11.52
CA ASP A 295 -14.51 -14.18 10.56
C ASP A 295 -13.95 -14.64 9.21
N ALA A 296 -12.85 -14.02 8.73
CA ALA A 296 -12.18 -14.43 7.51
C ALA A 296 -10.71 -13.99 7.45
N ILE A 297 -9.92 -14.71 6.63
CA ILE A 297 -8.60 -14.30 6.18
C ILE A 297 -8.72 -13.88 4.71
N LEU A 298 -8.36 -12.63 4.41
CA LEU A 298 -8.44 -12.06 3.06
C LEU A 298 -7.03 -11.94 2.47
N LEU A 299 -6.79 -12.58 1.32
CA LEU A 299 -5.53 -12.51 0.58
C LEU A 299 -5.74 -11.62 -0.64
N THR A 300 -4.92 -10.57 -0.78
CA THR A 300 -5.02 -9.58 -1.86
C THR A 300 -3.63 -9.20 -2.38
N GLY A 301 -3.57 -8.29 -3.35
CA GLY A 301 -2.32 -7.86 -4.00
C GLY A 301 -1.98 -8.65 -5.26
N GLY A 302 -0.97 -8.21 -5.99
CA GLY A 302 -0.61 -8.78 -7.29
C GLY A 302 -0.18 -10.24 -7.23
N MET A 303 0.50 -10.68 -6.15
CA MET A 303 0.90 -12.07 -5.99
C MET A 303 -0.27 -13.00 -5.66
N ALA A 304 -1.43 -12.48 -5.28
CA ALA A 304 -2.64 -13.28 -5.07
C ALA A 304 -3.19 -13.90 -6.38
N HIS A 305 -2.69 -13.50 -7.55
CA HIS A 305 -2.93 -14.18 -8.82
C HIS A 305 -2.15 -15.50 -8.98
N SER A 306 -1.18 -15.78 -8.13
CA SER A 306 -0.33 -16.98 -8.24
C SER A 306 -0.96 -18.16 -7.52
N ASP A 307 -1.45 -19.15 -8.29
CA ASP A 307 -1.96 -20.40 -7.73
C ASP A 307 -0.89 -21.14 -6.90
N TYR A 308 0.39 -21.04 -7.29
CA TYR A 308 1.51 -21.60 -6.54
C TYR A 308 1.58 -21.04 -5.12
N ILE A 309 1.46 -19.73 -4.96
CA ILE A 309 1.51 -19.06 -3.65
C ILE A 309 0.23 -19.34 -2.88
N ILE A 310 -0.93 -19.15 -3.49
CA ILE A 310 -2.23 -19.23 -2.82
C ILE A 310 -2.53 -20.65 -2.32
N SER A 311 -2.26 -21.68 -3.11
CA SER A 311 -2.48 -23.07 -2.66
C SER A 311 -1.64 -23.41 -1.42
N ARG A 312 -0.34 -23.08 -1.46
CA ARG A 312 0.57 -23.34 -0.33
C ARG A 312 0.27 -22.51 0.92
N LEU A 313 -0.22 -21.28 0.74
CA LEU A 313 -0.72 -20.48 1.87
C LEU A 313 -1.97 -21.14 2.47
N LYS A 314 -2.96 -21.47 1.65
CA LYS A 314 -4.21 -22.10 2.11
C LYS A 314 -3.95 -23.39 2.89
N GLU A 315 -3.04 -24.25 2.43
CA GLU A 315 -2.64 -25.46 3.17
C GLU A 315 -2.18 -25.15 4.62
N ARG A 316 -1.52 -23.99 4.83
CA ARG A 316 -0.95 -23.60 6.11
C ARG A 316 -1.88 -22.83 7.02
N ILE A 317 -2.91 -22.15 6.48
CA ILE A 317 -3.71 -21.17 7.24
C ILE A 317 -5.20 -21.49 7.29
N SER A 318 -5.73 -22.41 6.44
CA SER A 318 -7.18 -22.67 6.36
C SER A 318 -7.79 -23.26 7.65
N PHE A 319 -6.96 -23.75 8.57
CA PHE A 319 -7.44 -24.20 9.88
C PHE A 319 -7.75 -23.05 10.85
N LEU A 320 -7.28 -21.83 10.55
CA LEU A 320 -7.51 -20.64 11.39
C LEU A 320 -8.90 -20.02 11.17
N ALA A 321 -9.28 -19.85 9.90
CA ALA A 321 -10.55 -19.25 9.47
C ALA A 321 -10.78 -19.48 7.96
N PRO A 322 -11.98 -19.20 7.42
CA PRO A 322 -12.23 -19.18 5.99
C PRO A 322 -11.28 -18.25 5.25
N VAL A 323 -10.72 -18.70 4.11
CA VAL A 323 -9.76 -17.94 3.31
C VAL A 323 -10.37 -17.49 2.00
N HIS A 324 -10.51 -16.18 1.82
CA HIS A 324 -10.99 -15.54 0.61
C HIS A 324 -9.85 -14.86 -0.14
N VAL A 325 -9.89 -14.90 -1.48
CA VAL A 325 -8.81 -14.38 -2.34
C VAL A 325 -9.37 -13.30 -3.26
N TYR A 326 -8.78 -12.12 -3.17
CA TYR A 326 -9.10 -10.93 -3.97
C TYR A 326 -7.85 -10.48 -4.73
N PRO A 327 -7.52 -11.11 -5.86
CA PRO A 327 -6.29 -10.81 -6.59
C PRO A 327 -6.31 -9.39 -7.15
N GLY A 328 -5.16 -8.72 -7.12
CA GLY A 328 -5.01 -7.35 -7.62
C GLY A 328 -4.94 -6.30 -6.52
N GLU A 329 -4.77 -5.07 -6.90
CA GLU A 329 -4.57 -3.96 -5.96
C GLU A 329 -5.69 -2.91 -6.03
N ASP A 330 -6.45 -2.84 -7.10
CA ASP A 330 -7.60 -1.94 -7.39
C ASP A 330 -7.56 -0.56 -6.69
N GLU A 331 -6.32 0.00 -6.53
CA GLU A 331 -6.08 1.23 -5.78
C GLU A 331 -6.83 2.43 -6.35
N MET A 332 -7.01 2.46 -7.68
CA MET A 332 -7.73 3.55 -8.35
C MET A 332 -9.21 3.51 -8.01
N GLU A 333 -9.81 2.32 -8.02
CA GLU A 333 -11.19 2.11 -7.60
C GLU A 333 -11.36 2.40 -6.10
N ALA A 334 -10.42 1.94 -5.27
CA ALA A 334 -10.45 2.20 -3.83
C ALA A 334 -10.41 3.70 -3.50
N LEU A 335 -9.55 4.48 -4.18
CA LEU A 335 -9.51 5.94 -4.04
C LEU A 335 -10.83 6.57 -4.48
N ALA A 336 -11.36 6.15 -5.64
CA ALA A 336 -12.61 6.67 -6.18
C ALA A 336 -13.79 6.40 -5.24
N LEU A 337 -13.98 5.16 -4.80
CA LEU A 337 -15.11 4.77 -3.95
C LEU A 337 -15.06 5.46 -2.58
N ASN A 338 -13.89 5.62 -1.99
CA ASN A 338 -13.73 6.38 -0.74
C ASN A 338 -14.14 7.86 -0.93
N ALA A 339 -13.66 8.52 -1.99
CA ALA A 339 -14.01 9.91 -2.27
C ALA A 339 -15.52 10.05 -2.58
N LEU A 340 -16.08 9.18 -3.41
CA LEU A 340 -17.51 9.17 -3.74
C LEU A 340 -18.38 8.91 -2.49
N GLY A 341 -17.96 8.01 -1.60
CA GLY A 341 -18.64 7.77 -0.32
C GLY A 341 -18.64 9.02 0.57
N ALA A 342 -17.53 9.76 0.60
CA ALA A 342 -17.46 11.03 1.32
C ALA A 342 -18.39 12.10 0.69
N LEU A 343 -18.41 12.21 -0.63
CA LEU A 343 -19.27 13.13 -1.38
C LEU A 343 -20.77 12.87 -1.17
N ARG A 344 -21.13 11.59 -1.03
CA ARG A 344 -22.51 11.15 -0.76
C ARG A 344 -22.92 11.27 0.71
N GLY A 345 -21.96 11.62 1.58
CA GLY A 345 -22.19 11.65 3.03
C GLY A 345 -22.27 10.24 3.67
N GLU A 346 -21.87 9.20 2.96
CA GLU A 346 -21.81 7.82 3.44
C GLU A 346 -20.58 7.59 4.33
N LEU A 347 -19.49 8.33 4.06
CA LEU A 347 -18.25 8.34 4.82
C LEU A 347 -17.99 9.75 5.37
N PRO A 348 -17.58 9.88 6.65
CA PRO A 348 -17.21 11.18 7.20
C PRO A 348 -15.92 11.69 6.55
N VAL A 349 -15.91 12.97 6.18
CA VAL A 349 -14.68 13.68 5.84
C VAL A 349 -14.00 14.12 7.13
N GLN A 350 -12.74 13.74 7.29
CA GLN A 350 -11.95 14.07 8.47
C GLN A 350 -11.09 15.32 8.22
N GLU A 351 -10.77 16.03 9.31
CA GLU A 351 -9.88 17.18 9.28
C GLU A 351 -8.45 16.75 9.62
N TYR A 352 -7.50 17.12 8.77
CA TYR A 352 -6.08 16.94 9.04
C TYR A 352 -5.57 18.11 9.91
N LYS A 353 -4.86 17.80 11.04
CA LYS A 353 -4.39 18.78 12.02
C LYS A 353 -2.89 18.72 12.21
#